data_b1552d7981b5feaa487b4c27c2203e3d
#
_entry.id   b1552d7981b5feaa487b4c27c2203e3d
#
_cell.length_a   1.000
_cell.length_b   1.000
_cell.length_c   1.000
_cell.angle_alpha   90.00
_cell.angle_beta   90.00
_cell.angle_gamma   90.00
#
_symmetry.space_group_name_H-M   'P 1'
#
loop_
_entity.id
_entity.type
_entity.pdbx_description
1 polymer ?
#
loop_
_entity_poly.entity_id
_entity_poly.type
_entity_poly.pdbx_seq_one_letter_code
_entity_poly.pdbx_strand_id
1 'polypeptide(L)'
;LTLRVVDFHVHPIPRIISEKELLREVELAGVDVAVLLALDVDSYHLEDKRTLIKFLEECIEYSNLNCLSCLETIKHILQTCYTSNEYVAKLVKNNPNKFIGVGSINPSKNMSYVKEKLKEIDKLGMAGVKLIPTLQFFNPLKEKSKLEKIFEFCEEKQKIIILHTGCDPSIWEEPAFSQNANPAMLKYYASKFKRVPIILAHMGSYSRRYPGIWFDEALELGKKYSNIWFDVSAVPYLLTEERYVEKISREVGWDRVLFGSDYPV
;
A
#
# COMPACT_ATOMS: atom_id res chain seq x y z
N LEU A 1 7.65 -5.76 31.58
CA LEU A 1 7.63 -5.20 30.22
C LEU A 1 6.18 -5.15 29.78
N THR A 2 5.60 -3.97 29.66
CA THR A 2 4.27 -3.80 29.06
C THR A 2 4.44 -3.97 27.56
N LEU A 3 3.78 -4.97 26.96
CA LEU A 3 3.75 -5.14 25.52
C LEU A 3 3.02 -3.94 24.90
N ARG A 4 3.62 -3.32 23.91
CA ARG A 4 2.97 -2.28 23.09
C ARG A 4 2.39 -2.91 21.84
N VAL A 5 1.12 -2.61 21.59
CA VAL A 5 0.43 -3.03 20.37
C VAL A 5 0.56 -1.91 19.33
N VAL A 6 1.15 -2.23 18.18
CA VAL A 6 1.27 -1.32 17.05
C VAL A 6 0.42 -1.84 15.90
N ASP A 7 -0.55 -1.07 15.45
CA ASP A 7 -1.25 -1.31 14.19
C ASP A 7 -0.50 -0.61 13.05
N PHE A 8 0.17 -1.39 12.21
CA PHE A 8 1.08 -0.86 11.18
C PHE A 8 0.36 -0.41 9.90
N HIS A 9 -0.96 -0.65 9.78
CA HIS A 9 -1.68 -0.40 8.53
C HIS A 9 -3.09 0.12 8.78
N VAL A 10 -3.24 1.45 8.83
CA VAL A 10 -4.51 2.13 9.05
C VAL A 10 -4.72 3.23 8.01
N HIS A 11 -5.89 3.26 7.38
CA HIS A 11 -6.26 4.26 6.40
C HIS A 11 -7.22 5.30 7.00
N PRO A 12 -6.76 6.50 7.37
CA PRO A 12 -7.63 7.54 7.93
C PRO A 12 -8.39 8.26 6.82
N ILE A 13 -9.29 7.55 6.14
CA ILE A 13 -10.03 8.04 4.98
C ILE A 13 -11.06 9.10 5.44
N PRO A 14 -10.88 10.40 5.10
CA PRO A 14 -11.68 11.47 5.71
C PRO A 14 -13.17 11.44 5.33
N ARG A 15 -13.53 10.72 4.25
CA ARG A 15 -14.92 10.52 3.83
C ARG A 15 -15.61 9.33 4.51
N ILE A 16 -14.86 8.49 5.20
CA ILE A 16 -15.37 7.29 5.88
C ILE A 16 -15.32 7.47 7.40
N ILE A 17 -14.23 8.04 7.92
CA ILE A 17 -14.02 8.15 9.37
C ILE A 17 -13.48 9.51 9.76
N SER A 18 -14.05 10.07 10.83
CA SER A 18 -13.55 11.31 11.44
C SER A 18 -12.34 11.03 12.35
N GLU A 19 -11.54 12.07 12.63
CA GLU A 19 -10.43 11.99 13.60
C GLU A 19 -10.87 11.45 14.97
N LYS A 20 -12.01 11.91 15.47
CA LYS A 20 -12.55 11.50 16.77
C LYS A 20 -12.93 10.02 16.79
N GLU A 21 -13.57 9.54 15.72
CA GLU A 21 -13.94 8.14 15.59
C GLU A 21 -12.70 7.26 15.45
N LEU A 22 -11.74 7.65 14.62
CA LEU A 22 -10.48 6.93 14.47
C LEU A 22 -9.76 6.77 15.81
N LEU A 23 -9.65 7.85 16.58
CA LEU A 23 -9.01 7.81 17.88
C LEU A 23 -9.72 6.86 18.84
N ARG A 24 -11.05 6.93 18.87
CA ARG A 24 -11.88 6.04 19.68
C ARG A 24 -11.71 4.57 19.30
N GLU A 25 -11.70 4.24 18.00
CA GLU A 25 -11.54 2.86 17.54
C GLU A 25 -10.15 2.32 17.89
N VAL A 26 -9.09 3.11 17.70
CA VAL A 26 -7.72 2.76 18.11
C VAL A 26 -7.63 2.49 19.63
N GLU A 27 -8.30 3.29 20.45
CA GLU A 27 -8.35 3.12 21.91
C GLU A 27 -9.14 1.87 22.31
N LEU A 28 -10.33 1.67 21.70
CA LEU A 28 -11.19 0.50 21.99
C LEU A 28 -10.52 -0.81 21.59
N ALA A 29 -9.75 -0.80 20.51
CA ALA A 29 -8.97 -1.97 20.06
C ALA A 29 -7.73 -2.26 20.93
N GLY A 30 -7.41 -1.40 21.91
CA GLY A 30 -6.21 -1.56 22.74
C GLY A 30 -4.91 -1.31 21.98
N VAL A 31 -4.96 -0.60 20.87
CA VAL A 31 -3.78 -0.23 20.06
C VAL A 31 -3.08 0.96 20.71
N ASP A 32 -1.78 0.82 21.00
CA ASP A 32 -0.97 1.89 21.57
C ASP A 32 -0.55 2.92 20.53
N VAL A 33 -0.19 2.46 19.34
CA VAL A 33 0.25 3.30 18.21
C VAL A 33 -0.33 2.77 16.92
N ALA A 34 -0.91 3.66 16.10
CA ALA A 34 -1.36 3.34 14.75
C ALA A 34 -0.50 4.08 13.70
N VAL A 35 -0.08 3.36 12.66
CA VAL A 35 0.60 3.93 11.50
C VAL A 35 -0.44 4.30 10.46
N LEU A 36 -0.61 5.60 10.25
CA LEU A 36 -1.60 6.17 9.35
C LEU A 36 -1.03 6.34 7.95
N LEU A 37 -1.68 5.76 6.96
CA LEU A 37 -1.25 5.75 5.58
C LEU A 37 -2.05 6.74 4.74
N ALA A 38 -1.36 7.71 4.14
CA ALA A 38 -1.95 8.56 3.10
C ALA A 38 -2.20 7.75 1.82
N LEU A 39 -3.14 8.20 1.00
CA LEU A 39 -3.52 7.59 -0.26
C LEU A 39 -3.56 8.67 -1.36
N ASP A 40 -2.50 8.76 -2.14
CA ASP A 40 -2.42 9.66 -3.30
C ASP A 40 -3.08 8.99 -4.52
N VAL A 41 -4.39 8.79 -4.41
CA VAL A 41 -5.26 8.23 -5.44
C VAL A 41 -6.30 9.28 -5.78
N ASP A 42 -6.45 9.64 -7.04
CA ASP A 42 -7.46 10.59 -7.48
C ASP A 42 -8.09 10.17 -8.81
N SER A 43 -9.30 10.67 -9.08
CA SER A 43 -10.01 10.38 -10.32
C SER A 43 -9.42 11.10 -11.56
N TYR A 44 -8.48 12.02 -11.37
CA TYR A 44 -7.83 12.78 -12.44
C TYR A 44 -7.18 11.86 -13.49
N HIS A 45 -6.63 10.71 -13.05
CA HIS A 45 -6.05 9.73 -13.96
C HIS A 45 -7.04 9.14 -14.93
N LEU A 46 -8.33 9.06 -14.57
CA LEU A 46 -9.39 8.58 -15.46
C LEU A 46 -9.87 9.66 -16.42
N GLU A 47 -9.51 10.92 -16.17
CA GLU A 47 -9.72 12.04 -17.08
C GLU A 47 -8.55 12.20 -18.04
N ASP A 48 -7.36 11.68 -17.70
CA ASP A 48 -6.24 11.61 -18.62
C ASP A 48 -6.51 10.59 -19.73
N LYS A 49 -6.51 11.07 -20.97
CA LYS A 49 -6.82 10.27 -22.14
C LYS A 49 -5.98 8.99 -22.27
N ARG A 50 -4.71 9.05 -21.90
CA ARG A 50 -3.79 7.88 -21.99
C ARG A 50 -4.15 6.81 -20.97
N THR A 51 -4.39 7.20 -19.72
CA THR A 51 -4.79 6.30 -18.64
C THR A 51 -6.16 5.68 -18.93
N LEU A 52 -7.10 6.49 -19.46
CA LEU A 52 -8.41 6.00 -19.85
C LEU A 52 -8.32 4.99 -21.00
N ILE A 53 -7.53 5.26 -22.05
CA ILE A 53 -7.33 4.32 -23.15
C ILE A 53 -6.75 3.01 -22.64
N LYS A 54 -5.69 3.07 -21.84
CA LYS A 54 -5.07 1.88 -21.26
C LYS A 54 -6.06 1.07 -20.43
N PHE A 55 -6.86 1.73 -19.60
CA PHE A 55 -7.91 1.08 -18.82
C PHE A 55 -8.96 0.41 -19.72
N LEU A 56 -9.41 1.09 -20.77
CA LEU A 56 -10.38 0.53 -21.72
C LEU A 56 -9.81 -0.66 -22.51
N GLU A 57 -8.55 -0.59 -22.93
CA GLU A 57 -7.87 -1.70 -23.60
C GLU A 57 -7.81 -2.93 -22.68
N GLU A 58 -7.43 -2.75 -21.43
CA GLU A 58 -7.41 -3.81 -20.43
C GLU A 58 -8.82 -4.36 -20.16
N CYS A 59 -9.87 -3.53 -20.10
CA CYS A 59 -11.26 -3.97 -19.97
C CYS A 59 -11.77 -4.76 -21.18
N ILE A 60 -11.39 -4.38 -22.38
CA ILE A 60 -11.82 -5.06 -23.62
C ILE A 60 -11.22 -6.46 -23.72
N GLU A 61 -9.98 -6.62 -23.35
CA GLU A 61 -9.31 -7.93 -23.33
C GLU A 61 -10.02 -8.91 -22.37
N TYR A 62 -10.70 -8.39 -21.34
CA TYR A 62 -11.50 -9.15 -20.37
C TYR A 62 -13.00 -8.95 -20.61
N SER A 63 -13.49 -9.33 -21.74
CA SER A 63 -14.76 -8.99 -22.41
C SER A 63 -16.08 -9.21 -21.65
N ASN A 64 -16.07 -9.63 -20.40
CA ASN A 64 -17.27 -9.81 -19.55
C ASN A 64 -17.58 -8.60 -18.67
N LEU A 65 -16.77 -7.54 -18.72
CA LEU A 65 -16.95 -6.34 -17.89
C LEU A 65 -17.71 -5.25 -18.67
N ASN A 66 -18.73 -4.68 -18.03
CA ASN A 66 -19.35 -3.44 -18.51
C ASN A 66 -18.42 -2.27 -18.17
N CYS A 67 -17.57 -1.87 -19.13
CA CYS A 67 -16.53 -0.85 -18.92
C CYS A 67 -17.07 0.49 -18.40
N LEU A 68 -18.29 0.90 -18.74
CA LEU A 68 -18.86 2.16 -18.26
C LEU A 68 -19.25 2.08 -16.77
N SER A 69 -19.89 0.99 -16.34
CA SER A 69 -20.23 0.81 -14.92
C SER A 69 -18.99 0.63 -14.05
N CYS A 70 -17.97 -0.07 -14.56
CA CYS A 70 -16.68 -0.18 -13.89
C CYS A 70 -16.01 1.18 -13.71
N LEU A 71 -16.02 2.04 -14.73
CA LEU A 71 -15.41 3.37 -14.68
C LEU A 71 -16.00 4.25 -13.57
N GLU A 72 -17.33 4.29 -13.45
CA GLU A 72 -17.99 5.06 -12.40
C GLU A 72 -17.68 4.50 -11.00
N THR A 73 -17.65 3.17 -10.86
CA THR A 73 -17.26 2.51 -9.61
C THR A 73 -15.82 2.88 -9.23
N ILE A 74 -14.89 2.83 -10.19
CA ILE A 74 -13.49 3.19 -9.97
C ILE A 74 -13.37 4.66 -9.55
N LYS A 75 -14.02 5.57 -10.26
CA LYS A 75 -14.03 6.99 -9.89
C LYS A 75 -14.51 7.20 -8.46
N HIS A 76 -15.59 6.53 -8.09
CA HIS A 76 -16.14 6.61 -6.74
C HIS A 76 -15.15 6.10 -5.69
N ILE A 77 -14.51 4.95 -5.92
CA ILE A 77 -13.49 4.39 -5.04
C ILE A 77 -12.33 5.37 -4.86
N LEU A 78 -11.76 5.89 -5.96
CA LEU A 78 -10.62 6.80 -5.90
C LEU A 78 -10.97 8.11 -5.16
N GLN A 79 -12.13 8.69 -5.45
CA GLN A 79 -12.60 9.90 -4.76
C GLN A 79 -12.86 9.67 -3.27
N THR A 80 -13.37 8.49 -2.90
CA THR A 80 -13.63 8.14 -1.50
C THR A 80 -12.33 7.90 -0.75
N CYS A 81 -11.40 7.15 -1.33
CA CYS A 81 -10.17 6.74 -0.67
C CYS A 81 -9.09 7.82 -0.61
N TYR A 82 -9.18 8.87 -1.44
CA TYR A 82 -8.17 9.92 -1.45
C TYR A 82 -7.91 10.49 -0.05
N THR A 83 -6.66 10.42 0.40
CA THR A 83 -6.23 10.88 1.73
C THR A 83 -4.89 11.61 1.57
N SER A 84 -4.90 12.94 1.73
CA SER A 84 -3.70 13.75 1.50
C SER A 84 -2.63 13.57 2.58
N ASN A 85 -1.38 13.82 2.23
CA ASN A 85 -0.26 13.82 3.16
C ASN A 85 -0.45 14.84 4.29
N GLU A 86 -0.98 16.03 3.96
CA GLU A 86 -1.23 17.09 4.93
C GLU A 86 -2.31 16.70 5.93
N TYR A 87 -3.35 15.95 5.49
CA TYR A 87 -4.37 15.46 6.40
C TYR A 87 -3.79 14.47 7.41
N VAL A 88 -3.01 13.48 6.93
CA VAL A 88 -2.31 12.54 7.82
C VAL A 88 -1.37 13.27 8.77
N ALA A 89 -0.58 14.22 8.28
CA ALA A 89 0.31 15.02 9.13
C ALA A 89 -0.44 15.80 10.21
N LYS A 90 -1.63 16.33 9.89
CA LYS A 90 -2.51 17.00 10.87
C LYS A 90 -2.94 16.05 11.96
N LEU A 91 -3.38 14.83 11.62
CA LEU A 91 -3.78 13.80 12.59
C LEU A 91 -2.62 13.44 13.54
N VAL A 92 -1.43 13.23 12.98
CA VAL A 92 -0.20 12.95 13.74
C VAL A 92 0.14 14.12 14.66
N LYS A 93 0.09 15.36 14.16
CA LYS A 93 0.36 16.56 14.97
C LYS A 93 -0.59 16.70 16.14
N ASN A 94 -1.87 16.38 15.95
CA ASN A 94 -2.89 16.44 17.00
C ASN A 94 -2.72 15.33 18.04
N ASN A 95 -2.17 14.18 17.66
CA ASN A 95 -2.05 12.97 18.49
C ASN A 95 -0.65 12.32 18.34
N PRO A 96 0.45 13.02 18.70
CA PRO A 96 1.81 12.59 18.39
C PRO A 96 2.27 11.32 19.12
N ASN A 97 1.60 10.97 20.23
CA ASN A 97 1.89 9.75 20.99
C ASN A 97 1.09 8.53 20.50
N LYS A 98 0.10 8.75 19.63
CA LYS A 98 -0.81 7.72 19.13
C LYS A 98 -0.60 7.40 17.64
N PHE A 99 -0.17 8.38 16.84
CA PHE A 99 -0.10 8.23 15.40
C PHE A 99 1.30 8.47 14.84
N ILE A 100 1.67 7.64 13.86
CA ILE A 100 2.82 7.83 12.99
C ILE A 100 2.28 7.97 11.56
N GLY A 101 2.77 8.94 10.79
CA GLY A 101 2.29 9.19 9.44
C GLY A 101 3.23 8.63 8.37
N VAL A 102 2.66 7.98 7.38
CA VAL A 102 3.32 7.56 6.14
C VAL A 102 2.65 8.29 4.99
N GLY A 103 3.44 9.00 4.18
CA GLY A 103 2.94 9.74 3.03
C GLY A 103 2.66 8.82 1.85
N SER A 104 2.00 9.37 0.83
CA SER A 104 1.79 8.66 -0.44
C SER A 104 2.20 9.54 -1.61
N ILE A 105 2.70 8.91 -2.66
CA ILE A 105 3.09 9.53 -3.93
C ILE A 105 2.53 8.68 -5.05
N ASN A 106 1.98 9.32 -6.08
CA ASN A 106 1.53 8.61 -7.27
C ASN A 106 2.61 8.63 -8.38
N PRO A 107 3.32 7.51 -8.64
CA PRO A 107 4.37 7.44 -9.65
C PRO A 107 3.86 7.49 -11.10
N SER A 108 2.55 7.34 -11.34
CA SER A 108 2.00 7.47 -12.69
C SER A 108 2.04 8.93 -13.18
N LYS A 109 2.12 9.89 -12.26
CA LYS A 109 2.27 11.32 -12.56
C LYS A 109 3.70 11.65 -13.04
N ASN A 110 3.91 12.88 -13.49
CA ASN A 110 5.22 13.28 -14.01
C ASN A 110 6.30 13.39 -12.93
N MET A 111 7.57 13.44 -13.34
CA MET A 111 8.72 13.51 -12.43
C MET A 111 8.74 14.77 -11.56
N SER A 112 8.21 15.91 -12.05
CA SER A 112 8.13 17.15 -11.26
C SER A 112 7.22 16.94 -10.06
N TYR A 113 6.04 16.36 -10.28
CA TYR A 113 5.11 15.99 -9.22
C TYR A 113 5.75 15.07 -8.17
N VAL A 114 6.44 14.02 -8.60
CA VAL A 114 7.13 13.10 -7.68
C VAL A 114 8.14 13.86 -6.80
N LYS A 115 8.95 14.73 -7.41
CA LYS A 115 9.93 15.55 -6.67
C LYS A 115 9.28 16.51 -5.66
N GLU A 116 8.16 17.12 -6.02
CA GLU A 116 7.38 18.00 -5.13
C GLU A 116 6.80 17.22 -3.94
N LYS A 117 6.20 16.07 -4.20
CA LYS A 117 5.66 15.19 -3.15
C LYS A 117 6.75 14.63 -2.22
N LEU A 118 7.94 14.33 -2.70
CA LEU A 118 9.06 13.95 -1.85
C LEU A 118 9.47 15.07 -0.90
N LYS A 119 9.54 16.31 -1.39
CA LYS A 119 9.80 17.49 -0.53
C LYS A 119 8.70 17.72 0.51
N GLU A 120 7.45 17.52 0.10
CA GLU A 120 6.27 17.61 0.99
C GLU A 120 6.37 16.57 2.12
N ILE A 121 6.63 15.30 1.79
CA ILE A 121 6.80 14.19 2.75
C ILE A 121 7.94 14.48 3.74
N ASP A 122 9.06 15.01 3.28
CA ASP A 122 10.18 15.39 4.14
C ASP A 122 9.79 16.53 5.10
N LYS A 123 9.18 17.59 4.56
CA LYS A 123 8.72 18.75 5.33
C LYS A 123 7.67 18.38 6.38
N LEU A 124 6.78 17.44 6.07
CA LEU A 124 5.73 16.95 6.98
C LEU A 124 6.23 15.93 8.00
N GLY A 125 7.51 15.52 7.93
CA GLY A 125 8.10 14.58 8.88
C GLY A 125 7.54 13.15 8.76
N MET A 126 7.04 12.74 7.58
CA MET A 126 6.48 11.41 7.36
C MET A 126 7.54 10.33 7.49
N ALA A 127 7.18 9.18 8.07
CA ALA A 127 8.07 8.06 8.32
C ALA A 127 8.43 7.26 7.06
N GLY A 128 7.63 7.37 5.99
CA GLY A 128 7.83 6.59 4.76
C GLY A 128 6.92 7.00 3.63
N VAL A 129 6.89 6.14 2.62
CA VAL A 129 6.08 6.31 1.40
C VAL A 129 5.21 5.07 1.19
N LYS A 130 3.88 5.25 1.08
CA LYS A 130 2.91 4.23 0.64
C LYS A 130 2.73 4.33 -0.87
N LEU A 131 2.78 3.16 -1.53
CA LEU A 131 2.55 2.97 -2.95
C LEU A 131 1.46 1.92 -3.16
N ILE A 132 0.54 2.16 -4.12
CA ILE A 132 -0.56 1.25 -4.47
C ILE A 132 -0.61 1.12 -5.98
N PRO A 133 0.10 0.16 -6.59
CA PRO A 133 0.20 0.05 -8.05
C PRO A 133 -1.15 -0.03 -8.76
N THR A 134 -2.13 -0.68 -8.16
CA THR A 134 -3.49 -0.84 -8.69
C THR A 134 -4.25 0.49 -8.74
N LEU A 135 -4.48 1.11 -7.60
CA LEU A 135 -5.27 2.34 -7.51
C LEU A 135 -4.54 3.59 -8.03
N GLN A 136 -3.22 3.54 -8.14
CA GLN A 136 -2.38 4.60 -8.69
C GLN A 136 -2.03 4.39 -10.16
N PHE A 137 -2.51 3.32 -10.79
CA PHE A 137 -2.34 3.00 -12.22
C PHE A 137 -0.88 3.04 -12.70
N PHE A 138 0.06 2.50 -11.94
CA PHE A 138 1.45 2.45 -12.37
C PHE A 138 2.00 1.03 -12.41
N ASN A 139 2.90 0.79 -13.35
CA ASN A 139 3.66 -0.45 -13.44
C ASN A 139 5.06 -0.21 -12.87
N PRO A 140 5.50 -0.94 -11.82
CA PRO A 140 6.80 -0.75 -11.19
C PRO A 140 8.00 -0.84 -12.15
N LEU A 141 7.90 -1.63 -13.21
CA LEU A 141 8.98 -1.78 -14.19
C LEU A 141 8.99 -0.66 -15.22
N LYS A 142 7.80 -0.14 -15.61
CA LYS A 142 7.67 0.96 -16.58
C LYS A 142 8.01 2.31 -15.96
N GLU A 143 7.62 2.54 -14.70
CA GLU A 143 7.86 3.78 -13.96
C GLU A 143 9.20 3.78 -13.20
N LYS A 144 10.15 2.99 -13.66
CA LYS A 144 11.43 2.72 -13.00
C LYS A 144 12.15 3.98 -12.54
N SER A 145 12.29 4.99 -13.40
CA SER A 145 13.04 6.21 -13.06
C SER A 145 12.42 7.00 -11.91
N LYS A 146 11.09 7.02 -11.81
CA LYS A 146 10.37 7.70 -10.73
C LYS A 146 10.43 6.91 -9.43
N LEU A 147 10.30 5.59 -9.51
CA LEU A 147 10.46 4.72 -8.35
C LEU A 147 11.90 4.76 -7.82
N GLU A 148 12.92 4.73 -8.68
CA GLU A 148 14.32 4.91 -8.25
C GLU A 148 14.49 6.20 -7.47
N LYS A 149 13.86 7.30 -7.93
CA LYS A 149 13.92 8.58 -7.21
C LYS A 149 13.24 8.53 -5.83
N ILE A 150 12.14 7.80 -5.70
CA ILE A 150 11.46 7.55 -4.42
C ILE A 150 12.35 6.71 -3.49
N PHE A 151 12.93 5.63 -4.01
CA PHE A 151 13.82 4.75 -3.25
C PHE A 151 15.11 5.44 -2.80
N GLU A 152 15.75 6.25 -3.68
CA GLU A 152 16.92 7.08 -3.34
C GLU A 152 16.61 8.03 -2.19
N PHE A 153 15.46 8.72 -2.25
CA PHE A 153 14.99 9.58 -1.17
C PHE A 153 14.79 8.82 0.14
N CYS A 154 14.12 7.66 0.09
CA CYS A 154 13.89 6.85 1.27
C CYS A 154 15.21 6.32 1.87
N GLU A 155 16.17 5.95 1.04
CA GLU A 155 17.50 5.51 1.49
C GLU A 155 18.29 6.66 2.14
N GLU A 156 18.28 7.84 1.52
CA GLU A 156 18.96 9.05 2.04
C GLU A 156 18.35 9.49 3.38
N LYS A 157 17.03 9.49 3.47
CA LYS A 157 16.27 9.99 4.63
C LYS A 157 15.94 8.91 5.67
N GLN A 158 16.43 7.68 5.49
CA GLN A 158 16.16 6.53 6.37
C GLN A 158 14.66 6.29 6.57
N LYS A 159 13.90 6.34 5.48
CA LYS A 159 12.44 6.15 5.45
C LYS A 159 12.09 4.78 4.90
N ILE A 160 10.91 4.29 5.28
CA ILE A 160 10.38 3.00 4.80
C ILE A 160 9.57 3.17 3.51
N ILE A 161 9.40 2.08 2.78
CA ILE A 161 8.43 1.99 1.68
C ILE A 161 7.42 0.89 2.01
N ILE A 162 6.14 1.23 1.95
CA ILE A 162 5.03 0.27 2.06
C ILE A 162 4.41 0.15 0.68
N LEU A 163 4.42 -1.04 0.12
CA LEU A 163 3.82 -1.30 -1.19
C LEU A 163 2.65 -2.28 -1.04
N HIS A 164 1.48 -1.86 -1.52
CA HIS A 164 0.32 -2.74 -1.61
C HIS A 164 0.62 -3.92 -2.52
N THR A 165 0.29 -5.14 -2.08
CA THR A 165 0.50 -6.38 -2.82
C THR A 165 -0.73 -7.28 -2.72
N GLY A 166 -1.23 -7.72 -3.87
CA GLY A 166 -2.47 -8.46 -3.99
C GLY A 166 -3.46 -7.79 -4.94
N CYS A 167 -4.68 -8.24 -4.92
CA CYS A 167 -5.79 -7.70 -5.72
C CYS A 167 -6.64 -6.76 -4.86
N ASP A 168 -7.01 -5.61 -5.39
CA ASP A 168 -8.00 -4.74 -4.73
C ASP A 168 -9.43 -5.17 -5.07
N PRO A 169 -10.43 -4.78 -4.27
CA PRO A 169 -11.84 -5.02 -4.59
C PRO A 169 -12.27 -4.44 -5.94
N SER A 170 -13.44 -4.86 -6.47
CA SER A 170 -14.01 -4.44 -7.74
C SER A 170 -13.34 -5.13 -8.95
N ILE A 171 -13.00 -4.41 -10.01
CA ILE A 171 -12.37 -4.98 -11.20
C ILE A 171 -10.95 -5.51 -10.93
N TRP A 172 -10.24 -4.89 -9.99
CA TRP A 172 -8.90 -5.32 -9.58
C TRP A 172 -8.88 -6.67 -8.87
N GLU A 173 -10.04 -7.24 -8.53
CA GLU A 173 -10.15 -8.61 -8.05
C GLU A 173 -9.76 -9.65 -9.13
N GLU A 174 -9.73 -9.24 -10.40
CA GLU A 174 -9.14 -10.05 -11.47
C GLU A 174 -7.61 -9.89 -11.46
N PRO A 175 -6.84 -11.00 -11.33
CA PRO A 175 -5.38 -10.96 -11.20
C PRO A 175 -4.65 -10.19 -12.31
N ALA A 176 -5.19 -10.23 -13.52
CA ALA A 176 -4.61 -9.52 -14.65
C ALA A 176 -4.58 -8.00 -14.46
N PHE A 177 -5.63 -7.41 -13.86
CA PHE A 177 -5.66 -5.98 -13.55
C PHE A 177 -4.74 -5.61 -12.38
N SER A 178 -4.52 -6.55 -11.46
CA SER A 178 -3.68 -6.33 -10.29
C SER A 178 -2.23 -6.79 -10.46
N GLN A 179 -1.83 -7.26 -11.64
CA GLN A 179 -0.49 -7.79 -11.92
C GLN A 179 0.64 -6.83 -11.50
N ASN A 180 0.40 -5.53 -11.56
CA ASN A 180 1.36 -4.52 -11.14
C ASN A 180 1.62 -4.51 -9.61
N ALA A 181 0.75 -5.13 -8.82
CA ALA A 181 0.90 -5.32 -7.37
C ALA A 181 1.48 -6.70 -7.00
N ASN A 182 1.94 -7.48 -7.98
CA ASN A 182 2.67 -8.72 -7.73
C ASN A 182 4.03 -8.40 -7.08
N PRO A 183 4.36 -8.99 -5.91
CA PRO A 183 5.64 -8.78 -5.21
C PRO A 183 6.88 -8.97 -6.09
N ALA A 184 6.84 -9.89 -7.06
CA ALA A 184 7.96 -10.16 -7.96
C ALA A 184 8.44 -8.93 -8.74
N MET A 185 7.57 -7.92 -8.96
CA MET A 185 7.90 -6.65 -9.60
C MET A 185 8.95 -5.84 -8.82
N LEU A 186 9.13 -6.13 -7.51
CA LEU A 186 10.03 -5.39 -6.63
C LEU A 186 11.45 -5.95 -6.58
N LYS A 187 11.72 -7.07 -7.23
CA LYS A 187 13.03 -7.75 -7.19
C LYS A 187 14.21 -6.82 -7.48
N TYR A 188 14.06 -5.95 -8.48
CA TYR A 188 15.08 -4.97 -8.84
C TYR A 188 15.35 -3.98 -7.69
N TYR A 189 14.30 -3.42 -7.10
CA TYR A 189 14.41 -2.41 -6.04
C TYR A 189 14.95 -3.01 -4.75
N ALA A 190 14.48 -4.18 -4.35
CA ALA A 190 14.97 -4.91 -3.19
C ALA A 190 16.49 -5.22 -3.28
N SER A 191 16.96 -5.54 -4.49
CA SER A 191 18.38 -5.83 -4.72
C SER A 191 19.27 -4.59 -4.74
N LYS A 192 18.74 -3.46 -5.28
CA LYS A 192 19.50 -2.22 -5.46
C LYS A 192 19.54 -1.39 -4.16
N PHE A 193 18.41 -1.24 -3.48
CA PHE A 193 18.24 -0.37 -2.32
C PHE A 193 18.20 -1.17 -1.00
N LYS A 194 19.29 -1.85 -0.69
CA LYS A 194 19.38 -2.81 0.43
C LYS A 194 19.15 -2.20 1.82
N ARG A 195 19.31 -0.88 1.96
CA ARG A 195 19.12 -0.16 3.23
C ARG A 195 17.70 0.38 3.41
N VAL A 196 16.85 0.30 2.39
CA VAL A 196 15.45 0.72 2.47
C VAL A 196 14.60 -0.47 2.93
N PRO A 197 13.95 -0.41 4.10
CA PRO A 197 12.94 -1.39 4.46
C PRO A 197 11.76 -1.30 3.51
N ILE A 198 11.42 -2.40 2.85
CA ILE A 198 10.30 -2.53 1.92
C ILE A 198 9.27 -3.43 2.56
N ILE A 199 8.12 -2.90 2.92
CA ILE A 199 7.03 -3.66 3.52
C ILE A 199 6.05 -4.06 2.42
N LEU A 200 5.91 -5.36 2.21
CA LEU A 200 4.89 -5.94 1.34
C LEU A 200 3.59 -6.01 2.12
N ALA A 201 2.71 -5.02 1.91
CA ALA A 201 1.41 -5.01 2.55
C ALA A 201 0.61 -6.24 2.13
N HIS A 202 -0.13 -6.84 3.09
CA HIS A 202 -0.93 -8.03 2.90
C HIS A 202 -0.14 -9.28 2.46
N MET A 203 1.19 -9.24 2.53
CA MET A 203 2.06 -10.39 2.21
C MET A 203 1.77 -11.03 0.84
N GLY A 204 1.44 -10.23 -0.18
CA GLY A 204 1.08 -10.69 -1.52
C GLY A 204 -0.31 -11.33 -1.65
N SER A 205 -1.12 -11.28 -0.61
CA SER A 205 -2.27 -12.17 -0.46
C SER A 205 -3.64 -11.46 -0.49
N TYR A 206 -3.67 -10.12 -0.68
CA TYR A 206 -4.92 -9.37 -0.65
C TYR A 206 -5.81 -9.77 -1.84
N SER A 207 -6.83 -10.56 -1.56
CA SER A 207 -7.87 -10.97 -2.50
C SER A 207 -8.97 -11.73 -1.76
N ARG A 208 -10.22 -11.48 -2.12
CA ARG A 208 -11.38 -12.26 -1.66
C ARG A 208 -11.60 -13.50 -2.52
N ARG A 209 -11.36 -13.40 -3.85
CA ARG A 209 -11.58 -14.49 -4.80
C ARG A 209 -10.43 -15.47 -4.87
N TYR A 210 -9.20 -14.98 -4.66
CA TYR A 210 -7.97 -15.75 -4.83
C TYR A 210 -7.08 -15.63 -3.58
N PRO A 211 -7.52 -16.15 -2.40
CA PRO A 211 -6.72 -16.07 -1.18
C PRO A 211 -5.30 -16.61 -1.36
N GLY A 212 -4.30 -15.82 -1.00
CA GLY A 212 -2.90 -16.20 -1.16
C GLY A 212 -2.35 -16.09 -2.58
N ILE A 213 -2.96 -15.30 -3.45
CA ILE A 213 -2.67 -15.22 -4.90
C ILE A 213 -1.18 -15.09 -5.25
N TRP A 214 -0.42 -14.28 -4.53
CA TRP A 214 1.04 -14.09 -4.72
C TRP A 214 1.80 -14.25 -3.41
N PHE A 215 1.27 -15.07 -2.51
CA PHE A 215 1.91 -15.37 -1.23
C PHE A 215 3.31 -15.98 -1.41
N ASP A 216 3.45 -16.89 -2.37
CA ASP A 216 4.71 -17.57 -2.64
C ASP A 216 5.77 -16.63 -3.20
N GLU A 217 5.39 -15.72 -4.11
CA GLU A 217 6.26 -14.69 -4.65
C GLU A 217 6.72 -13.71 -3.56
N ALA A 218 5.84 -13.38 -2.61
CA ALA A 218 6.21 -12.55 -1.46
C ALA A 218 7.23 -13.24 -0.57
N LEU A 219 7.04 -14.53 -0.25
CA LEU A 219 7.99 -15.32 0.52
C LEU A 219 9.33 -15.47 -0.18
N GLU A 220 9.33 -15.79 -1.49
CA GLU A 220 10.56 -15.89 -2.28
C GLU A 220 11.37 -14.61 -2.23
N LEU A 221 10.70 -13.46 -2.32
CA LEU A 221 11.37 -12.16 -2.23
C LEU A 221 11.97 -11.95 -0.82
N GLY A 222 11.22 -12.27 0.23
CA GLY A 222 11.65 -12.16 1.62
C GLY A 222 12.78 -13.09 2.01
N LYS A 223 12.82 -14.30 1.43
CA LYS A 223 13.95 -15.25 1.61
C LYS A 223 15.23 -14.70 1.00
N LYS A 224 15.11 -14.02 -0.13
CA LYS A 224 16.26 -13.54 -0.90
C LYS A 224 16.83 -12.23 -0.39
N TYR A 225 15.98 -11.34 0.15
CA TYR A 225 16.36 -9.97 0.50
C TYR A 225 15.99 -9.65 1.95
N SER A 226 16.98 -9.34 2.76
CA SER A 226 16.80 -9.06 4.20
C SER A 226 16.07 -7.74 4.49
N ASN A 227 16.00 -6.83 3.52
CA ASN A 227 15.26 -5.57 3.61
C ASN A 227 13.77 -5.70 3.26
N ILE A 228 13.28 -6.90 2.95
CA ILE A 228 11.86 -7.19 2.76
C ILE A 228 11.22 -7.53 4.10
N TRP A 229 10.14 -6.83 4.38
CA TRP A 229 9.23 -7.01 5.51
C TRP A 229 7.83 -7.26 5.00
N PHE A 230 6.93 -7.67 5.87
CA PHE A 230 5.56 -8.00 5.54
C PHE A 230 4.61 -7.39 6.53
N ASP A 231 3.38 -7.09 6.12
CA ASP A 231 2.27 -6.99 7.04
C ASP A 231 1.17 -7.99 6.68
N VAL A 232 0.33 -8.32 7.65
CA VAL A 232 -0.76 -9.29 7.51
C VAL A 232 -2.13 -8.63 7.59
N SER A 233 -2.19 -7.33 7.30
CA SER A 233 -3.43 -6.56 7.30
C SER A 233 -4.42 -7.12 6.27
N ALA A 234 -5.71 -7.14 6.62
CA ALA A 234 -6.83 -7.65 5.83
C ALA A 234 -6.73 -9.13 5.37
N VAL A 235 -5.73 -9.88 5.80
CA VAL A 235 -5.55 -11.30 5.41
C VAL A 235 -5.44 -12.22 6.63
N PRO A 236 -6.47 -12.26 7.51
CA PRO A 236 -6.40 -12.98 8.79
C PRO A 236 -6.21 -14.50 8.62
N TYR A 237 -6.56 -15.06 7.47
CA TYR A 237 -6.35 -16.48 7.16
C TYR A 237 -4.87 -16.86 7.13
N LEU A 238 -3.95 -15.93 6.87
CA LEU A 238 -2.50 -16.19 6.97
C LEU A 238 -2.05 -16.49 8.41
N LEU A 239 -2.84 -16.06 9.40
CA LEU A 239 -2.58 -16.27 10.83
C LEU A 239 -3.37 -17.44 11.44
N THR A 240 -4.38 -17.95 10.73
CA THR A 240 -5.33 -18.96 11.25
C THR A 240 -5.27 -20.29 10.51
N GLU A 241 -4.81 -20.32 9.27
CA GLU A 241 -4.64 -21.56 8.52
C GLU A 241 -3.22 -22.10 8.67
N GLU A 242 -3.09 -23.30 9.22
CA GLU A 242 -1.83 -23.97 9.56
C GLU A 242 -0.80 -23.95 8.41
N ARG A 243 -1.25 -24.22 7.18
CA ARG A 243 -0.38 -24.22 5.98
C ARG A 243 0.37 -22.90 5.76
N TYR A 244 -0.26 -21.75 6.04
CA TYR A 244 0.38 -20.43 5.92
C TYR A 244 1.29 -20.16 7.11
N VAL A 245 0.80 -20.42 8.33
CA VAL A 245 1.56 -20.23 9.58
C VAL A 245 2.87 -21.02 9.54
N GLU A 246 2.83 -22.29 9.18
CA GLU A 246 4.01 -23.13 9.06
C GLU A 246 4.97 -22.63 7.98
N LYS A 247 4.43 -22.21 6.82
CA LYS A 247 5.24 -21.75 5.70
C LYS A 247 5.94 -20.42 6.04
N ILE A 248 5.25 -19.47 6.66
CA ILE A 248 5.85 -18.22 7.16
C ILE A 248 6.96 -18.53 8.16
N SER A 249 6.68 -19.36 9.17
CA SER A 249 7.64 -19.73 10.20
C SER A 249 8.91 -20.34 9.63
N ARG A 250 8.76 -21.24 8.66
CA ARG A 250 9.88 -21.96 8.05
C ARG A 250 10.71 -21.11 7.09
N GLU A 251 10.05 -20.25 6.32
CA GLU A 251 10.67 -19.61 5.15
C GLU A 251 11.21 -18.21 5.43
N VAL A 252 10.53 -17.42 6.24
CA VAL A 252 10.91 -16.01 6.51
C VAL A 252 10.96 -15.65 7.98
N GLY A 253 10.32 -16.46 8.85
CA GLY A 253 10.20 -16.18 10.28
C GLY A 253 9.22 -15.06 10.59
N TRP A 254 8.86 -14.92 11.88
CA TRP A 254 7.89 -13.93 12.35
C TRP A 254 8.51 -12.56 12.67
N ASP A 255 9.85 -12.49 12.78
CA ASP A 255 10.57 -11.26 13.16
C ASP A 255 10.43 -10.12 12.16
N ARG A 256 10.00 -10.44 10.92
CA ARG A 256 9.77 -9.48 9.84
C ARG A 256 8.30 -9.36 9.42
N VAL A 257 7.40 -9.89 10.24
CA VAL A 257 5.94 -9.82 10.00
C VAL A 257 5.31 -8.84 10.97
N LEU A 258 4.66 -7.82 10.45
CA LEU A 258 4.03 -6.74 11.19
C LEU A 258 2.52 -6.99 11.26
N PHE A 259 1.93 -6.66 12.40
CA PHE A 259 0.48 -6.62 12.54
C PHE A 259 -0.07 -5.34 11.91
N GLY A 260 -1.17 -5.45 11.17
CA GLY A 260 -1.96 -4.35 10.64
C GLY A 260 -3.42 -4.76 10.52
N SER A 261 -4.33 -3.82 10.71
CA SER A 261 -5.77 -4.06 10.58
C SER A 261 -6.29 -3.84 9.16
N ASP A 262 -5.73 -2.88 8.45
CA ASP A 262 -6.26 -2.28 7.21
C ASP A 262 -7.57 -1.49 7.45
N TYR A 263 -7.81 -1.07 8.69
CA TYR A 263 -9.00 -0.31 9.06
C TYR A 263 -9.08 1.03 8.30
N PRO A 264 -10.24 1.44 7.81
CA PRO A 264 -11.60 0.85 7.90
C PRO A 264 -12.02 0.07 6.64
N VAL A 265 -11.11 -0.54 5.91
CA VAL A 265 -11.35 -1.20 4.61
C VAL A 265 -11.84 -2.65 4.81
#